data_acf78a6b00cc03a8a60eddf4e09c1046
#
_entry.id   acf78a6b00cc03a8a60eddf4e09c1046
#
_cell.length_a   1.000
_cell.length_b   1.000
_cell.length_c   1.000
_cell.angle_alpha   90.00
_cell.angle_beta   90.00
_cell.angle_gamma   90.00
#
_symmetry.space_group_name_H-M   'P 1'
#
loop_
_entity.id
_entity.type
_entity.pdbx_description
1 polymer ?
#
loop_
_entity_poly.entity_id
_entity_poly.type
_entity_poly.pdbx_seq_one_letter_code
_entity_poly.pdbx_strand_id
1 'polypeptide(L)'
;MKKIFLTLLILPVFVSGEPWVDYELSEEVIEMTVVTVKPGMKDDYLMGIKKTWVDACKIQKELGHIVGCGVYTANTAGTDPNVFLTIRYENLAAMGPNKEKYNEFTEAWRKKISESEQEGIAGGYDDMREIVDLVVLQEVTFK
;
A
#
# COMPACT_ATOMS: atom_id res chain seq x y z
N MET A 1 9.00 -23.36 -64.91
CA MET A 1 9.45 -23.47 -63.51
C MET A 1 8.46 -22.75 -62.61
N LYS A 2 7.58 -23.48 -61.91
CA LYS A 2 6.57 -22.90 -60.99
C LYS A 2 7.26 -22.68 -59.63
N LYS A 3 7.37 -21.41 -59.19
CA LYS A 3 7.84 -21.05 -57.85
C LYS A 3 6.70 -21.23 -56.89
N ILE A 4 6.81 -22.24 -55.98
CA ILE A 4 5.87 -22.47 -54.88
C ILE A 4 6.29 -21.50 -53.78
N PHE A 5 5.47 -20.46 -53.53
CA PHE A 5 5.61 -19.61 -52.35
C PHE A 5 5.00 -20.37 -51.14
N LEU A 6 5.84 -20.87 -50.27
CA LEU A 6 5.43 -21.45 -48.99
C LEU A 6 5.16 -20.30 -48.03
N THR A 7 3.89 -19.91 -47.90
CA THR A 7 3.46 -18.91 -46.92
C THR A 7 3.44 -19.58 -45.54
N LEU A 8 4.47 -19.27 -44.71
CA LEU A 8 4.51 -19.72 -43.31
C LEU A 8 3.44 -18.98 -42.50
N LEU A 9 2.35 -19.66 -42.20
CA LEU A 9 1.27 -19.14 -41.37
C LEU A 9 1.74 -19.15 -39.92
N ILE A 10 2.23 -18.02 -39.40
CA ILE A 10 2.54 -17.85 -37.97
C ILE A 10 1.21 -17.68 -37.24
N LEU A 11 0.70 -18.76 -36.65
CA LEU A 11 -0.43 -18.69 -35.74
C LEU A 11 0.04 -18.03 -34.43
N PRO A 12 -0.67 -17.00 -33.92
CA PRO A 12 -0.35 -16.46 -32.62
C PRO A 12 -0.62 -17.52 -31.55
N VAL A 13 0.44 -17.96 -30.88
CA VAL A 13 0.33 -18.82 -29.71
C VAL A 13 -0.12 -17.93 -28.57
N PHE A 14 -1.40 -17.98 -28.22
CA PHE A 14 -1.88 -17.39 -26.98
C PHE A 14 -1.38 -18.27 -25.83
N VAL A 15 -0.35 -17.84 -25.13
CA VAL A 15 0.06 -18.42 -23.85
C VAL A 15 -0.96 -17.91 -22.84
N SER A 16 -1.93 -18.73 -22.45
CA SER A 16 -2.82 -18.43 -21.34
C SER A 16 -2.17 -18.99 -20.08
N GLY A 17 -1.68 -18.11 -19.20
CA GLY A 17 -1.20 -18.52 -17.88
C GLY A 17 -2.38 -18.94 -16.99
N GLU A 18 -2.18 -20.00 -16.20
CA GLU A 18 -3.19 -20.56 -15.30
C GLU A 18 -2.77 -20.36 -13.84
N PRO A 19 -3.62 -19.70 -12.99
CA PRO A 19 -3.36 -19.55 -11.56
C PRO A 19 -3.13 -20.92 -10.90
N TRP A 20 -2.20 -20.97 -9.93
CA TRP A 20 -1.74 -22.15 -9.20
C TRP A 20 -1.00 -23.20 -10.03
N VAL A 21 -1.01 -23.10 -11.35
CA VAL A 21 -0.23 -23.94 -12.29
C VAL A 21 1.04 -23.23 -12.71
N ASP A 22 0.92 -22.04 -13.32
CA ASP A 22 2.02 -21.25 -13.86
C ASP A 22 2.53 -20.19 -12.88
N TYR A 23 1.66 -19.76 -11.96
CA TYR A 23 1.99 -18.79 -10.92
C TYR A 23 1.11 -18.95 -9.68
N GLU A 24 1.57 -18.38 -8.57
CA GLU A 24 0.83 -18.30 -7.30
C GLU A 24 0.72 -16.85 -6.86
N LEU A 25 -0.40 -16.52 -6.22
CA LEU A 25 -0.57 -15.26 -5.50
C LEU A 25 -0.24 -15.49 -4.04
N SER A 26 0.50 -14.56 -3.44
CA SER A 26 0.75 -14.58 -1.99
C SER A 26 -0.58 -14.51 -1.23
N GLU A 27 -0.66 -15.22 -0.10
CA GLU A 27 -1.77 -15.03 0.85
C GLU A 27 -1.68 -13.64 1.50
N GLU A 28 -0.47 -13.18 1.80
CA GLU A 28 -0.25 -11.83 2.29
C GLU A 28 -0.68 -10.79 1.26
N VAL A 29 -1.29 -9.71 1.76
CA VAL A 29 -1.70 -8.57 0.95
C VAL A 29 -1.09 -7.29 1.49
N ILE A 30 -0.84 -6.35 0.58
CA ILE A 30 -0.32 -5.03 0.92
C ILE A 30 -1.36 -4.00 0.51
N GLU A 31 -1.92 -3.29 1.48
CA GLU A 31 -2.67 -2.06 1.24
C GLU A 31 -1.65 -0.92 1.06
N MET A 32 -1.75 -0.19 -0.03
CA MET A 32 -0.87 0.94 -0.32
C MET A 32 -1.67 2.21 -0.57
N THR A 33 -1.45 3.21 0.28
CA THR A 33 -1.94 4.58 0.06
C THR A 33 -0.92 5.34 -0.77
N VAL A 34 -1.36 5.84 -1.91
CA VAL A 34 -0.57 6.62 -2.85
C VAL A 34 -0.79 8.11 -2.60
N VAL A 35 0.27 8.83 -2.28
CA VAL A 35 0.20 10.22 -1.84
C VAL A 35 1.09 11.12 -2.70
N THR A 36 0.54 12.26 -3.11
CA THR A 36 1.30 13.38 -3.63
C THR A 36 1.45 14.43 -2.55
N VAL A 37 2.68 14.67 -2.09
CA VAL A 37 3.02 15.75 -1.16
C VAL A 37 3.49 16.96 -1.97
N LYS A 38 2.96 18.14 -1.64
CA LYS A 38 3.28 19.39 -2.32
C LYS A 38 4.79 19.72 -2.24
N PRO A 39 5.35 20.36 -3.26
CA PRO A 39 6.76 20.77 -3.26
C PRO A 39 7.13 21.56 -1.99
N GLY A 40 8.26 21.19 -1.39
CA GLY A 40 8.79 21.83 -0.17
C GLY A 40 8.15 21.36 1.15
N MET A 41 7.08 20.53 1.11
CA MET A 41 6.38 20.07 2.32
C MET A 41 6.69 18.62 2.70
N LYS A 42 7.57 17.94 1.96
CA LYS A 42 7.81 16.50 2.15
C LYS A 42 8.38 16.19 3.54
N ASP A 43 9.33 16.97 4.01
CA ASP A 43 9.97 16.73 5.31
C ASP A 43 8.99 16.96 6.46
N ASP A 44 8.20 18.03 6.42
CA ASP A 44 7.17 18.32 7.42
C ASP A 44 6.09 17.23 7.44
N TYR A 45 5.64 16.77 6.25
CA TYR A 45 4.70 15.68 6.13
C TYR A 45 5.26 14.38 6.72
N LEU A 46 6.50 14.00 6.39
CA LEU A 46 7.14 12.80 6.91
C LEU A 46 7.32 12.85 8.43
N MET A 47 7.66 14.01 8.99
CA MET A 47 7.75 14.19 10.44
C MET A 47 6.39 14.13 11.12
N GLY A 48 5.34 14.62 10.48
CA GLY A 48 3.96 14.49 10.96
C GLY A 48 3.50 13.03 11.00
N ILE A 49 3.60 12.28 9.88
CA ILE A 49 3.19 10.88 9.82
C ILE A 49 4.01 9.97 10.75
N LYS A 50 5.23 10.34 11.10
CA LYS A 50 6.03 9.60 12.10
C LYS A 50 5.31 9.52 13.43
N LYS A 51 4.69 10.61 13.89
CA LYS A 51 3.99 10.70 15.17
C LYS A 51 2.57 10.13 15.15
N THR A 52 1.97 10.03 13.97
CA THR A 52 0.61 9.54 13.80
C THR A 52 0.61 8.15 13.17
N TRP A 53 0.77 8.06 11.86
CA TRP A 53 0.63 6.83 11.10
C TRP A 53 1.67 5.76 11.47
N VAL A 54 2.97 6.13 11.62
CA VAL A 54 4.03 5.16 11.97
C VAL A 54 3.86 4.64 13.40
N ASP A 55 3.49 5.50 14.35
CA ASP A 55 3.25 5.06 15.71
C ASP A 55 1.95 4.23 15.83
N ALA A 56 0.90 4.55 15.08
CA ALA A 56 -0.28 3.71 14.95
C ALA A 56 0.06 2.32 14.38
N CYS A 57 0.89 2.27 13.36
CA CYS A 57 1.40 1.02 12.79
C CYS A 57 2.13 0.15 13.81
N LYS A 58 2.99 0.74 14.63
CA LYS A 58 3.71 -0.01 15.67
C LYS A 58 2.75 -0.67 16.64
N ILE A 59 1.75 0.08 17.11
CA ILE A 59 0.73 -0.44 18.01
C ILE A 59 -0.03 -1.59 17.36
N GLN A 60 -0.50 -1.42 16.11
CA GLN A 60 -1.22 -2.49 15.40
C GLN A 60 -0.37 -3.75 15.23
N LYS A 61 0.93 -3.58 14.96
CA LYS A 61 1.88 -4.69 14.85
C LYS A 61 2.09 -5.39 16.20
N GLU A 62 2.24 -4.64 17.28
CA GLU A 62 2.38 -5.17 18.65
C GLU A 62 1.12 -5.94 19.09
N LEU A 63 -0.06 -5.49 18.68
CA LEU A 63 -1.33 -6.17 18.89
C LEU A 63 -1.55 -7.39 17.97
N GLY A 64 -0.68 -7.63 16.99
CA GLY A 64 -0.83 -8.70 16.00
C GLY A 64 -1.94 -8.45 14.98
N HIS A 65 -2.37 -7.21 14.80
CA HIS A 65 -3.42 -6.87 13.84
C HIS A 65 -2.92 -6.81 12.40
N ILE A 66 -1.63 -6.51 12.22
CA ILE A 66 -0.94 -6.42 10.94
C ILE A 66 0.42 -7.12 10.99
N VAL A 67 0.92 -7.54 9.84
CA VAL A 67 2.28 -8.11 9.71
C VAL A 67 3.33 -7.01 9.81
N GLY A 68 3.06 -5.85 9.22
CA GLY A 68 3.96 -4.70 9.25
C GLY A 68 3.47 -3.55 8.37
N CYS A 69 4.25 -2.49 8.34
CA CYS A 69 4.01 -1.33 7.49
C CYS A 69 5.31 -0.66 7.07
N GLY A 70 5.22 0.18 6.05
CA GLY A 70 6.36 0.89 5.49
C GLY A 70 6.00 2.24 4.91
N VAL A 71 6.96 3.15 4.94
CA VAL A 71 6.88 4.45 4.28
C VAL A 71 7.94 4.48 3.20
N TYR A 72 7.54 4.77 1.97
CA TYR A 72 8.44 4.86 0.82
C TYR A 72 8.33 6.24 0.19
N THR A 73 9.42 6.73 -0.35
CA THR A 73 9.46 7.99 -1.09
C THR A 73 9.98 7.76 -2.49
N ALA A 74 9.43 8.48 -3.47
CA ALA A 74 9.94 8.53 -4.83
C ALA A 74 10.47 9.93 -5.16
N ASN A 75 11.50 9.97 -6.00
CA ASN A 75 11.98 11.21 -6.62
C ASN A 75 11.27 11.37 -7.95
N THR A 76 10.10 11.98 -7.90
CA THR A 76 9.28 12.28 -9.07
C THR A 76 9.31 13.77 -9.38
N ALA A 77 9.04 14.13 -10.63
CA ALA A 77 8.94 15.51 -11.04
C ALA A 77 7.48 16.01 -10.94
N GLY A 78 7.32 17.25 -10.50
CA GLY A 78 6.02 17.92 -10.54
C GLY A 78 5.00 17.42 -9.52
N THR A 79 3.81 17.06 -10.02
CA THR A 79 2.64 16.67 -9.21
C THR A 79 2.44 15.15 -9.13
N ASP A 80 3.42 14.37 -9.55
CA ASP A 80 3.34 12.91 -9.49
C ASP A 80 3.39 12.42 -8.03
N PRO A 81 2.80 11.25 -7.74
CA PRO A 81 2.90 10.62 -6.44
C PRO A 81 4.35 10.46 -5.98
N ASN A 82 4.63 10.81 -4.74
CA ASN A 82 5.99 10.86 -4.23
C ASN A 82 6.16 10.30 -2.81
N VAL A 83 5.06 9.87 -2.16
CA VAL A 83 5.07 9.13 -0.90
C VAL A 83 4.07 7.98 -1.00
N PHE A 84 4.47 6.81 -0.49
CA PHE A 84 3.65 5.60 -0.48
C PHE A 84 3.66 5.04 0.94
N LEU A 85 2.48 4.84 1.50
CA LEU A 85 2.29 4.26 2.83
C LEU A 85 1.74 2.85 2.65
N THR A 86 2.39 1.83 3.21
CA THR A 86 1.98 0.44 3.04
C THR A 86 1.66 -0.22 4.36
N ILE A 87 0.57 -0.97 4.40
CA ILE A 87 0.24 -1.88 5.51
C ILE A 87 0.18 -3.30 4.93
N ARG A 88 0.85 -4.23 5.57
CA ARG A 88 0.84 -5.65 5.20
C ARG A 88 -0.04 -6.43 6.16
N TYR A 89 -0.97 -7.19 5.60
CA TYR A 89 -1.87 -8.10 6.31
C TYR A 89 -1.56 -9.55 5.95
N GLU A 90 -1.87 -10.48 6.83
CA GLU A 90 -1.70 -11.91 6.59
C GLU A 90 -2.50 -12.43 5.40
N ASN A 91 -3.66 -11.83 5.15
CA ASN A 91 -4.55 -12.18 4.03
C ASN A 91 -5.63 -11.09 3.86
N LEU A 92 -6.42 -11.19 2.79
CA LEU A 92 -7.53 -10.27 2.51
C LEU A 92 -8.59 -10.21 3.63
N ALA A 93 -8.85 -11.32 4.32
CA ALA A 93 -9.85 -11.35 5.40
C ALA A 93 -9.38 -10.53 6.61
N ALA A 94 -8.06 -10.46 6.85
CA ALA A 94 -7.49 -9.67 7.94
C ALA A 94 -7.65 -8.16 7.76
N MET A 95 -7.90 -7.67 6.53
CA MET A 95 -8.22 -6.27 6.24
C MET A 95 -9.66 -5.90 6.61
N GLY A 96 -10.53 -6.90 6.76
CA GLY A 96 -11.94 -6.68 7.04
C GLY A 96 -12.20 -5.97 8.37
N PRO A 97 -13.35 -5.26 8.51
CA PRO A 97 -13.70 -4.58 9.75
C PRO A 97 -13.84 -5.58 10.90
N ASN A 98 -13.16 -5.28 12.01
CA ASN A 98 -13.17 -6.08 13.23
C ASN A 98 -13.31 -5.18 14.45
N LYS A 99 -14.45 -5.29 15.16
CA LYS A 99 -14.77 -4.44 16.31
C LYS A 99 -13.82 -4.66 17.50
N GLU A 100 -13.38 -5.89 17.71
CA GLU A 100 -12.48 -6.22 18.80
C GLU A 100 -11.12 -5.59 18.58
N LYS A 101 -10.52 -5.81 17.41
CA LYS A 101 -9.27 -5.16 17.01
C LYS A 101 -9.35 -3.62 17.07
N TYR A 102 -10.48 -3.05 16.66
CA TYR A 102 -10.70 -1.61 16.75
C TYR A 102 -10.66 -1.12 18.21
N ASN A 103 -11.33 -1.81 19.13
CA ASN A 103 -11.35 -1.44 20.54
C ASN A 103 -9.96 -1.55 21.17
N GLU A 104 -9.24 -2.66 20.92
CA GLU A 104 -7.88 -2.88 21.41
C GLU A 104 -6.92 -1.78 20.91
N PHE A 105 -6.97 -1.49 19.61
CA PHE A 105 -6.18 -0.41 19.03
C PHE A 105 -6.50 0.94 19.66
N THR A 106 -7.78 1.29 19.76
CA THR A 106 -8.23 2.60 20.29
C THR A 106 -7.79 2.77 21.74
N GLU A 107 -7.88 1.72 22.56
CA GLU A 107 -7.41 1.75 23.95
C GLU A 107 -5.90 1.97 24.04
N ALA A 108 -5.12 1.27 23.23
CA ALA A 108 -3.67 1.40 23.19
C ALA A 108 -3.25 2.78 22.64
N TRP A 109 -3.94 3.27 21.60
CA TRP A 109 -3.67 4.56 20.98
C TRP A 109 -3.89 5.74 21.92
N ARG A 110 -4.98 5.75 22.68
CA ARG A 110 -5.29 6.79 23.67
C ARG A 110 -4.24 6.93 24.77
N LYS A 111 -3.48 5.86 25.05
CA LYS A 111 -2.35 5.90 26.00
C LYS A 111 -1.10 6.57 25.40
N LYS A 112 -1.03 6.63 24.07
CA LYS A 112 0.14 7.11 23.33
C LYS A 112 0.06 8.60 22.97
N ILE A 113 -1.11 9.05 22.56
CA ILE A 113 -1.33 10.42 22.06
C ILE A 113 -2.68 10.94 22.54
N SER A 114 -2.74 12.22 22.92
CA SER A 114 -4.00 12.85 23.25
C SER A 114 -4.82 13.17 22.00
N GLU A 115 -6.14 13.20 22.13
CA GLU A 115 -7.05 13.51 21.02
C GLU A 115 -6.76 14.89 20.40
N SER A 116 -6.53 15.89 21.23
CA SER A 116 -6.20 17.26 20.77
C SER A 116 -4.88 17.34 20.00
N GLU A 117 -3.88 16.55 20.39
CA GLU A 117 -2.60 16.49 19.68
C GLU A 117 -2.75 15.78 18.32
N GLN A 118 -3.53 14.71 18.28
CA GLN A 118 -3.85 14.01 17.05
C GLN A 118 -4.58 14.91 16.05
N GLU A 119 -5.61 15.62 16.50
CA GLU A 119 -6.38 16.55 15.66
C GLU A 119 -5.49 17.70 15.13
N GLY A 120 -4.61 18.23 15.97
CA GLY A 120 -3.68 19.28 15.59
C GLY A 120 -2.70 18.86 14.48
N ILE A 121 -2.21 17.60 14.54
CA ILE A 121 -1.31 17.07 13.50
C ILE A 121 -2.10 16.72 12.23
N ALA A 122 -3.24 16.06 12.37
CA ALA A 122 -4.05 15.60 11.23
C ALA A 122 -4.62 16.77 10.42
N GLY A 123 -5.03 17.86 11.08
CA GLY A 123 -5.58 19.05 10.44
C GLY A 123 -4.62 19.75 9.47
N GLY A 124 -3.30 19.55 9.62
CA GLY A 124 -2.31 20.10 8.70
C GLY A 124 -2.10 19.29 7.42
N TYR A 125 -2.60 18.04 7.36
CA TYR A 125 -2.30 17.15 6.21
C TYR A 125 -3.00 17.57 4.92
N ASP A 126 -4.22 18.08 4.99
CA ASP A 126 -5.00 18.47 3.81
C ASP A 126 -4.32 19.61 3.02
N ASP A 127 -3.59 20.46 3.73
CA ASP A 127 -2.80 21.54 3.10
C ASP A 127 -1.49 21.03 2.50
N MET A 128 -0.95 19.91 2.95
CA MET A 128 0.36 19.40 2.56
C MET A 128 0.29 18.36 1.45
N ARG A 129 -0.80 17.60 1.35
CA ARG A 129 -0.88 16.42 0.51
C ARG A 129 -2.22 16.22 -0.16
N GLU A 130 -2.21 15.35 -1.17
CA GLU A 130 -3.39 14.74 -1.78
C GLU A 130 -3.23 13.22 -1.73
N ILE A 131 -4.27 12.49 -1.30
CA ILE A 131 -4.34 11.04 -1.47
C ILE A 131 -4.84 10.79 -2.88
N VAL A 132 -3.98 10.20 -3.71
CA VAL A 132 -4.25 9.98 -5.14
C VAL A 132 -4.98 8.67 -5.36
N ASP A 133 -4.58 7.62 -4.60
CA ASP A 133 -5.13 6.29 -4.77
C ASP A 133 -4.95 5.45 -3.50
N LEU A 134 -5.74 4.37 -3.44
CA LEU A 134 -5.62 3.30 -2.47
C LEU A 134 -5.68 1.97 -3.22
N VAL A 135 -4.60 1.23 -3.22
CA VAL A 135 -4.47 -0.03 -3.97
C VAL A 135 -4.16 -1.20 -3.04
N VAL A 136 -4.66 -2.37 -3.41
CA VAL A 136 -4.31 -3.64 -2.75
C VAL A 136 -3.45 -4.45 -3.70
N LEU A 137 -2.28 -4.85 -3.23
CA LEU A 137 -1.28 -5.59 -3.97
C LEU A 137 -1.15 -6.99 -3.41
N GLN A 138 -0.94 -7.97 -4.28
CA GLN A 138 -0.49 -9.32 -3.94
C GLN A 138 0.76 -9.64 -4.73
N GLU A 139 1.72 -10.29 -4.10
CA GLU A 139 2.91 -10.75 -4.78
C GLU A 139 2.58 -11.95 -5.68
N VAL A 140 3.12 -11.94 -6.89
CA VAL A 140 3.00 -13.03 -7.86
C VAL A 140 4.31 -13.79 -7.89
N THR A 141 4.28 -15.09 -7.61
CA THR A 141 5.43 -15.98 -7.76
C THR A 141 5.21 -16.88 -8.97
N PHE A 142 6.09 -16.80 -9.95
CA PHE A 142 6.07 -17.67 -11.12
C PHE A 142 6.74 -19.01 -10.80
N LYS A 143 6.20 -20.11 -11.36
CA LYS A 143 6.72 -21.48 -11.22
C LYS A 143 7.62 -21.87 -12.36
#